data_fe038411e3060bae48a4915e78e311d6
#
_entry.id   fe038411e3060bae48a4915e78e311d6
#
_cell.length_a   1.000
_cell.length_b   1.000
_cell.length_c   1.000
_cell.angle_alpha   90.00
_cell.angle_beta   90.00
_cell.angle_gamma   90.00
#
_symmetry.space_group_name_H-M   'P 1'
#
loop_
_entity.id
_entity.type
_entity.pdbx_description
1 polymer ?
#
loop_
_entity_poly.entity_id
_entity_poly.type
_entity_poly.pdbx_seq_one_letter_code
_entity_poly.pdbx_strand_id
1 'polypeptide(L)'
;MLSRELEVTLNLAFKNARDKKHEFMTVEHLLLALLDDASATSVLTACGVDLDALRQDLSEFITSTVPTIPDTKLQQDTQPTHGFQRVLQRAVFQVNSANHSEVVGANVIVAIFSEQESQAVYFLRLQDVARIDVVNFIAHGISKTSERAEETNQSSTETSNKASNAKPEQKTSLEQYTTNLNERARKGEIDPLIGREHEIERISQILIRRRKNNPLLVGEAGVGKTAIIEGLAKLIYENKAPKPITNSTVYSLDMGSLVAGTKYRGDFEKRLKSLISELKKQKGAILFIDEIHTIIGAGSASGSVMDAANLLKPLLSSGQIRCIGSTTFQEFRGIFERDHALARRFQKVDVLEPSVDQTYEILKGLKSKFEDHHQLKYTSRALRGAAVLSDKHITDRFLPDKAIDILDEAGASQRLLPDYKKKKTVGINDIEHIIAKIARIPEKSVSSSDKVQLADLANNLKMVVFGQDKAIDALSTSIKLARAGLREGTKPIGNFLFAGPTGVGKTEVCKQLSRILGVELVRFDMSEYMERHTVSRLIGAPPGYVGFDQGGL
;
A
#
# COMPACT_ATOMS: atom_id res chain seq x y z
N MET A 1 -12.13 28.81 -7.27
CA MET A 1 -12.02 30.13 -7.98
C MET A 1 -10.77 30.83 -7.50
N LEU A 2 -10.20 31.78 -8.27
CA LEU A 2 -9.10 32.61 -7.78
C LEU A 2 -9.64 33.59 -6.72
N SER A 3 -8.85 33.88 -5.69
CA SER A 3 -9.23 34.91 -4.72
C SER A 3 -9.21 36.28 -5.40
N ARG A 4 -10.04 37.21 -4.90
CA ARG A 4 -10.12 38.56 -5.47
C ARG A 4 -8.77 39.31 -5.40
N GLU A 5 -8.03 39.10 -4.33
CA GLU A 5 -6.68 39.68 -4.16
C GLU A 5 -5.71 39.15 -5.21
N LEU A 6 -5.69 37.82 -5.42
CA LEU A 6 -4.84 37.21 -6.44
C LEU A 6 -5.20 37.66 -7.86
N GLU A 7 -6.49 37.85 -8.18
CA GLU A 7 -6.90 38.38 -9.47
C GLU A 7 -6.38 39.82 -9.70
N VAL A 8 -6.42 40.66 -8.68
CA VAL A 8 -5.86 42.01 -8.75
C VAL A 8 -4.34 41.96 -8.96
N THR A 9 -3.65 41.10 -8.22
CA THR A 9 -2.19 40.93 -8.33
C THR A 9 -1.79 40.45 -9.72
N LEU A 10 -2.51 39.49 -10.30
CA LEU A 10 -2.27 39.00 -11.65
C LEU A 10 -2.51 40.09 -12.71
N ASN A 11 -3.60 40.84 -12.59
CA ASN A 11 -3.90 41.95 -13.51
C ASN A 11 -2.84 43.05 -13.44
N LEU A 12 -2.33 43.35 -12.24
CA LEU A 12 -1.24 44.30 -12.05
C LEU A 12 0.06 43.78 -12.71
N ALA A 13 0.36 42.51 -12.57
CA ALA A 13 1.51 41.87 -13.20
C ALA A 13 1.44 41.99 -14.73
N PHE A 14 0.27 41.71 -15.34
CA PHE A 14 0.05 41.86 -16.77
C PHE A 14 0.21 43.31 -17.21
N LYS A 15 -0.35 44.25 -16.45
CA LYS A 15 -0.22 45.67 -16.73
C LYS A 15 1.24 46.13 -16.67
N ASN A 16 1.98 45.75 -15.65
CA ASN A 16 3.39 46.09 -15.49
C ASN A 16 4.28 45.51 -16.61
N ALA A 17 4.04 44.28 -17.04
CA ALA A 17 4.75 43.67 -18.17
C ALA A 17 4.45 44.39 -19.48
N ARG A 18 3.20 44.80 -19.70
CA ARG A 18 2.76 45.54 -20.88
C ARG A 18 3.33 46.97 -20.91
N ASP A 19 3.30 47.66 -19.78
CA ASP A 19 3.83 49.03 -19.67
C ASP A 19 5.34 49.08 -19.97
N LYS A 20 6.06 47.99 -19.59
CA LYS A 20 7.49 47.79 -19.89
C LYS A 20 7.74 47.19 -21.28
N LYS A 21 6.70 46.97 -22.10
CA LYS A 21 6.72 46.38 -23.43
C LYS A 21 7.42 45.01 -23.48
N HIS A 22 7.30 44.17 -22.46
CA HIS A 22 7.86 42.83 -22.47
C HIS A 22 7.05 41.91 -23.39
N GLU A 23 7.73 41.12 -24.22
CA GLU A 23 7.10 40.19 -25.16
C GLU A 23 6.42 39.03 -24.43
N PHE A 24 7.05 38.54 -23.38
CA PHE A 24 6.57 37.40 -22.61
C PHE A 24 6.38 37.70 -21.14
N MET A 25 5.31 37.13 -20.57
CA MET A 25 5.08 37.11 -19.14
C MET A 25 5.56 35.77 -18.57
N THR A 26 6.61 35.80 -17.75
CA THR A 26 7.31 34.64 -17.22
C THR A 26 6.93 34.36 -15.76
N VAL A 27 7.43 33.24 -15.20
CA VAL A 27 7.24 32.87 -13.79
C VAL A 27 7.87 33.92 -12.84
N GLU A 28 8.94 34.57 -13.28
CA GLU A 28 9.62 35.64 -12.54
C GLU A 28 8.75 36.89 -12.39
N HIS A 29 7.98 37.25 -13.43
CA HIS A 29 6.99 38.33 -13.33
C HIS A 29 5.89 37.96 -12.33
N LEU A 30 5.47 36.68 -12.32
CA LEU A 30 4.48 36.20 -11.38
C LEU A 30 4.97 36.31 -9.93
N LEU A 31 6.21 35.83 -9.68
CA LEU A 31 6.81 35.91 -8.35
C LEU A 31 6.99 37.36 -7.91
N LEU A 32 7.45 38.25 -8.80
CA LEU A 32 7.58 39.68 -8.51
C LEU A 32 6.25 40.32 -8.11
N ALA A 33 5.16 39.99 -8.80
CA ALA A 33 3.83 40.49 -8.45
C ALA A 33 3.30 39.89 -7.14
N LEU A 34 3.62 38.65 -6.84
CA LEU A 34 3.24 38.00 -5.58
C LEU A 34 3.94 38.61 -4.34
N LEU A 35 5.03 39.36 -4.52
CA LEU A 35 5.63 40.14 -3.41
C LEU A 35 4.72 41.29 -2.91
N ASP A 36 3.70 41.64 -3.68
CA ASP A 36 2.71 42.63 -3.31
C ASP A 36 1.37 42.02 -2.83
N ASP A 37 1.26 40.66 -2.88
CA ASP A 37 0.10 39.91 -2.38
C ASP A 37 0.23 39.64 -0.87
N ALA A 38 -0.77 39.99 -0.08
CA ALA A 38 -0.71 39.87 1.37
C ALA A 38 -0.49 38.44 1.86
N SER A 39 -1.13 37.43 1.22
CA SER A 39 -1.00 36.05 1.62
C SER A 39 0.39 35.47 1.25
N ALA A 40 0.90 35.84 0.08
CA ALA A 40 2.21 35.42 -0.40
C ALA A 40 3.34 36.04 0.42
N THR A 41 3.24 37.36 0.71
CA THR A 41 4.21 38.11 1.52
C THR A 41 4.30 37.57 2.93
N SER A 42 3.16 37.24 3.57
CA SER A 42 3.12 36.65 4.90
C SER A 42 3.90 35.31 4.94
N VAL A 43 3.71 34.45 3.94
CA VAL A 43 4.41 33.15 3.84
C VAL A 43 5.91 33.33 3.61
N LEU A 44 6.31 34.21 2.69
CA LEU A 44 7.73 34.45 2.39
C LEU A 44 8.48 35.06 3.59
N THR A 45 7.86 36.01 4.27
CA THR A 45 8.43 36.61 5.49
C THR A 45 8.58 35.58 6.61
N ALA A 46 7.59 34.70 6.80
CA ALA A 46 7.65 33.64 7.80
C ALA A 46 8.73 32.58 7.46
N CYS A 47 9.05 32.40 6.18
CA CYS A 47 10.15 31.56 5.72
C CYS A 47 11.53 32.26 5.81
N GLY A 48 11.59 33.53 6.22
CA GLY A 48 12.84 34.28 6.41
C GLY A 48 13.41 34.90 5.12
N VAL A 49 12.54 35.17 4.12
CA VAL A 49 12.92 35.82 2.86
C VAL A 49 13.12 37.32 3.08
N ASP A 50 14.24 37.85 2.57
CA ASP A 50 14.41 39.28 2.40
C ASP A 50 13.68 39.72 1.12
N LEU A 51 12.49 40.35 1.31
CA LEU A 51 11.61 40.73 0.22
C LEU A 51 12.21 41.82 -0.67
N ASP A 52 13.00 42.73 -0.08
CA ASP A 52 13.62 43.83 -0.84
C ASP A 52 14.74 43.33 -1.74
N ALA A 53 15.60 42.44 -1.21
CA ALA A 53 16.65 41.79 -1.98
C ALA A 53 16.05 40.93 -3.12
N LEU A 54 15.02 40.13 -2.82
CA LEU A 54 14.34 39.30 -3.82
C LEU A 54 13.67 40.14 -4.92
N ARG A 55 13.08 41.27 -4.55
CA ARG A 55 12.47 42.23 -5.51
C ARG A 55 13.54 42.83 -6.44
N GLN A 56 14.70 43.19 -5.91
CA GLN A 56 15.81 43.72 -6.69
C GLN A 56 16.33 42.70 -7.69
N ASP A 57 16.64 41.49 -7.22
CA ASP A 57 17.16 40.39 -8.06
C ASP A 57 16.20 40.04 -9.21
N LEU A 58 14.90 39.91 -8.89
CA LEU A 58 13.85 39.65 -9.90
C LEU A 58 13.74 40.78 -10.92
N SER A 59 13.78 42.04 -10.46
CA SER A 59 13.66 43.22 -11.35
C SER A 59 14.84 43.32 -12.29
N GLU A 60 16.06 43.07 -11.80
CA GLU A 60 17.28 43.10 -12.61
C GLU A 60 17.29 41.95 -13.61
N PHE A 61 16.92 40.76 -13.19
CA PHE A 61 16.82 39.61 -14.11
C PHE A 61 15.78 39.84 -15.21
N ILE A 62 14.58 40.27 -14.86
CA ILE A 62 13.52 40.54 -15.82
C ILE A 62 13.96 41.59 -16.87
N THR A 63 14.59 42.67 -16.42
CA THR A 63 15.03 43.78 -17.30
C THR A 63 16.17 43.36 -18.22
N SER A 64 17.06 42.46 -17.75
CA SER A 64 18.22 42.01 -18.55
C SER A 64 17.91 40.87 -19.51
N THR A 65 16.93 40.01 -19.18
CA THR A 65 16.73 38.74 -19.88
C THR A 65 15.48 38.69 -20.73
N VAL A 66 14.42 39.42 -20.38
CA VAL A 66 13.15 39.33 -21.11
C VAL A 66 13.19 40.25 -22.34
N PRO A 67 12.94 39.72 -23.56
CA PRO A 67 12.90 40.52 -24.78
C PRO A 67 11.77 41.53 -24.76
N THR A 68 12.07 42.75 -25.25
CA THR A 68 11.10 43.83 -25.37
C THR A 68 10.52 43.89 -26.78
N ILE A 69 9.25 44.24 -26.92
CA ILE A 69 8.57 44.40 -28.21
C ILE A 69 9.12 45.65 -28.91
N PRO A 70 9.72 45.55 -30.11
CA PRO A 70 10.21 46.71 -30.83
C PRO A 70 9.05 47.60 -31.29
N ASP A 71 9.25 48.93 -31.32
CA ASP A 71 8.24 49.95 -31.66
C ASP A 71 7.61 49.77 -33.04
N THR A 72 8.20 48.98 -33.92
CA THR A 72 7.68 48.63 -35.24
C THR A 72 6.54 47.60 -35.21
N LYS A 73 6.28 46.94 -34.08
CA LYS A 73 5.25 45.88 -33.91
C LYS A 73 4.21 46.25 -32.86
N LEU A 74 3.71 47.45 -32.85
CA LEU A 74 2.78 48.01 -31.85
C LEU A 74 1.43 47.27 -31.66
N GLN A 75 1.16 46.18 -32.41
CA GLN A 75 -0.06 45.40 -32.31
C GLN A 75 0.11 44.05 -31.60
N GLN A 76 1.30 43.71 -31.09
CA GLN A 76 1.49 42.47 -30.31
C GLN A 76 1.33 42.73 -28.82
N ASP A 77 0.37 42.03 -28.21
CA ASP A 77 0.19 42.02 -26.73
C ASP A 77 1.17 41.06 -26.07
N THR A 78 1.57 41.36 -24.83
CA THR A 78 2.37 40.47 -23.96
C THR A 78 1.71 39.11 -23.82
N GLN A 79 2.43 38.03 -24.13
CA GLN A 79 1.89 36.66 -24.05
C GLN A 79 2.41 35.90 -22.80
N PRO A 80 1.54 35.18 -22.08
CA PRO A 80 1.98 34.34 -20.96
C PRO A 80 2.76 33.13 -21.49
N THR A 81 3.92 32.84 -20.89
CA THR A 81 4.71 31.64 -21.18
C THR A 81 4.00 30.37 -20.73
N HIS A 82 4.37 29.22 -21.31
CA HIS A 82 3.86 27.93 -20.87
C HIS A 82 4.16 27.62 -19.39
N GLY A 83 5.31 28.07 -18.87
CA GLY A 83 5.66 27.93 -17.45
C GLY A 83 4.68 28.69 -16.54
N PHE A 84 4.36 29.93 -16.91
CA PHE A 84 3.37 30.75 -16.20
C PHE A 84 1.99 30.07 -16.16
N GLN A 85 1.52 29.58 -17.31
CA GLN A 85 0.22 28.89 -17.39
C GLN A 85 0.19 27.60 -16.55
N ARG A 86 1.27 26.78 -16.62
CA ARG A 86 1.38 25.55 -15.83
C ARG A 86 1.33 25.82 -14.32
N VAL A 87 2.02 26.86 -13.85
CA VAL A 87 2.02 27.23 -12.43
C VAL A 87 0.60 27.53 -11.96
N LEU A 88 -0.15 28.35 -12.68
CA LEU A 88 -1.53 28.69 -12.32
C LEU A 88 -2.45 27.46 -12.37
N GLN A 89 -2.34 26.62 -13.40
CA GLN A 89 -3.13 25.40 -13.50
C GLN A 89 -2.85 24.45 -12.34
N ARG A 90 -1.58 24.29 -11.94
CA ARG A 90 -1.21 23.46 -10.78
C ARG A 90 -1.74 24.02 -9.47
N ALA A 91 -1.68 25.33 -9.27
CA ALA A 91 -2.23 25.97 -8.09
C ALA A 91 -3.74 25.70 -7.97
N VAL A 92 -4.49 25.84 -9.07
CA VAL A 92 -5.93 25.54 -9.13
C VAL A 92 -6.18 24.05 -8.85
N PHE A 93 -5.41 23.15 -9.45
CA PHE A 93 -5.56 21.70 -9.25
C PHE A 93 -5.29 21.29 -7.81
N GLN A 94 -4.25 21.84 -7.17
CA GLN A 94 -3.90 21.55 -5.78
C GLN A 94 -5.00 21.99 -4.80
N VAL A 95 -5.56 23.18 -5.00
CA VAL A 95 -6.64 23.72 -4.15
C VAL A 95 -7.92 22.90 -4.30
N ASN A 96 -8.28 22.53 -5.54
CA ASN A 96 -9.43 21.65 -5.79
C ASN A 96 -9.27 20.26 -5.16
N SER A 97 -8.07 19.69 -5.21
CA SER A 97 -7.76 18.38 -4.60
C SER A 97 -7.79 18.44 -3.06
N ALA A 98 -7.51 19.60 -2.48
CA ALA A 98 -7.57 19.83 -1.02
C ALA A 98 -8.95 20.28 -0.52
N ASN A 99 -9.97 20.29 -1.38
CA ASN A 99 -11.36 20.71 -1.05
C ASN A 99 -11.48 22.15 -0.54
N HIS A 100 -10.53 23.03 -0.92
CA HIS A 100 -10.62 24.46 -0.64
C HIS A 100 -11.34 25.20 -1.78
N SER A 101 -12.09 26.24 -1.45
CA SER A 101 -12.94 26.97 -2.41
C SER A 101 -12.20 28.00 -3.25
N GLU A 102 -11.08 28.54 -2.75
CA GLU A 102 -10.37 29.66 -3.38
C GLU A 102 -8.85 29.45 -3.41
N VAL A 103 -8.24 29.89 -4.52
CA VAL A 103 -6.79 29.89 -4.73
C VAL A 103 -6.24 31.23 -4.26
N VAL A 104 -5.34 31.21 -3.30
CA VAL A 104 -4.66 32.40 -2.76
C VAL A 104 -3.19 32.46 -3.21
N GLY A 105 -2.54 33.63 -3.07
CA GLY A 105 -1.14 33.84 -3.47
C GLY A 105 -0.16 32.83 -2.88
N ALA A 106 -0.38 32.39 -1.64
CA ALA A 106 0.40 31.36 -0.97
C ALA A 106 0.39 30.01 -1.74
N ASN A 107 -0.75 29.61 -2.31
CA ASN A 107 -0.85 28.38 -3.12
C ASN A 107 -0.05 28.50 -4.43
N VAL A 108 -0.01 29.71 -5.00
CA VAL A 108 0.76 29.98 -6.22
C VAL A 108 2.27 29.87 -5.94
N ILE A 109 2.75 30.35 -4.79
CA ILE A 109 4.16 30.16 -4.39
C ILE A 109 4.53 28.67 -4.33
N VAL A 110 3.68 27.83 -3.70
CA VAL A 110 3.91 26.37 -3.68
C VAL A 110 3.98 25.78 -5.09
N ALA A 111 3.16 26.29 -6.01
CA ALA A 111 3.14 25.81 -7.39
C ALA A 111 4.38 26.27 -8.19
N ILE A 112 4.94 27.45 -7.90
CA ILE A 112 6.17 27.98 -8.52
C ILE A 112 7.34 27.00 -8.31
N PHE A 113 7.50 26.42 -7.12
CA PHE A 113 8.55 25.45 -6.82
C PHE A 113 8.49 24.18 -7.69
N SER A 114 7.40 23.94 -8.40
CA SER A 114 7.30 22.82 -9.35
C SER A 114 8.00 23.08 -10.69
N GLU A 115 8.32 24.32 -11.02
CA GLU A 115 9.09 24.70 -12.21
C GLU A 115 10.57 24.84 -11.82
N GLN A 116 11.24 23.68 -11.63
CA GLN A 116 12.60 23.62 -11.08
C GLN A 116 13.67 24.34 -11.91
N GLU A 117 13.42 24.54 -13.20
CA GLU A 117 14.33 25.22 -14.12
C GLU A 117 14.11 26.74 -14.19
N SER A 118 13.11 27.29 -13.48
CA SER A 118 12.81 28.72 -13.44
C SER A 118 13.80 29.46 -12.54
N GLN A 119 14.21 30.65 -12.96
CA GLN A 119 15.03 31.55 -12.14
C GLN A 119 14.30 32.02 -10.87
N ALA A 120 12.98 32.09 -10.90
CA ALA A 120 12.18 32.36 -9.71
C ALA A 120 12.47 31.36 -8.59
N VAL A 121 12.55 30.06 -8.90
CA VAL A 121 12.92 29.02 -7.92
C VAL A 121 14.38 29.13 -7.48
N TYR A 122 15.27 29.51 -8.39
CA TYR A 122 16.68 29.73 -8.06
C TYR A 122 16.85 30.85 -7.02
N PHE A 123 16.20 32.01 -7.21
CA PHE A 123 16.27 33.12 -6.26
C PHE A 123 15.67 32.76 -4.90
N LEU A 124 14.56 32.02 -4.87
CA LEU A 124 14.00 31.54 -3.59
C LEU A 124 14.96 30.59 -2.87
N ARG A 125 15.65 29.71 -3.61
CA ARG A 125 16.66 28.81 -3.03
C ARG A 125 17.92 29.54 -2.58
N LEU A 126 18.32 30.61 -3.25
CA LEU A 126 19.47 31.44 -2.86
C LEU A 126 19.24 32.06 -1.48
N GLN A 127 18.00 32.37 -1.13
CA GLN A 127 17.59 32.82 0.19
C GLN A 127 17.21 31.67 1.15
N ASP A 128 17.69 30.45 0.85
CA ASP A 128 17.52 29.26 1.70
C ASP A 128 16.03 28.89 1.97
N VAL A 129 15.12 29.15 1.01
CA VAL A 129 13.71 28.77 1.10
C VAL A 129 13.45 27.53 0.25
N ALA A 130 12.92 26.50 0.90
CA ALA A 130 12.48 25.27 0.24
C ALA A 130 10.93 25.20 0.16
N ARG A 131 10.43 24.44 -0.82
CA ARG A 131 8.98 24.22 -0.96
C ARG A 131 8.31 23.76 0.33
N ILE A 132 9.01 22.95 1.12
CA ILE A 132 8.48 22.37 2.36
C ILE A 132 8.26 23.45 3.44
N ASP A 133 9.14 24.47 3.49
CA ASP A 133 9.04 25.56 4.46
C ASP A 133 7.73 26.33 4.22
N VAL A 134 7.43 26.59 2.95
CA VAL A 134 6.17 27.24 2.52
C VAL A 134 4.95 26.37 2.86
N VAL A 135 5.02 25.06 2.58
CA VAL A 135 3.93 24.12 2.88
C VAL A 135 3.71 23.97 4.39
N ASN A 136 4.76 23.88 5.19
CA ASN A 136 4.68 23.79 6.65
C ASN A 136 4.04 25.04 7.26
N PHE A 137 4.39 26.22 6.75
CA PHE A 137 3.76 27.44 7.23
C PHE A 137 2.27 27.51 6.88
N ILE A 138 1.90 27.12 5.64
CA ILE A 138 0.47 27.12 5.21
C ILE A 138 -0.34 26.07 5.99
N ALA A 139 0.22 24.88 6.26
CA ALA A 139 -0.50 23.79 6.90
C ALA A 139 -0.53 23.89 8.44
N HIS A 140 0.55 24.37 9.06
CA HIS A 140 0.78 24.29 10.51
C HIS A 140 1.13 25.62 11.16
N GLY A 141 1.30 26.72 10.40
CA GLY A 141 1.70 28.02 10.94
C GLY A 141 3.14 28.07 11.48
N ILE A 142 3.97 27.07 11.18
CA ILE A 142 5.35 26.96 11.70
C ILE A 142 6.25 27.87 10.87
N SER A 143 6.85 28.91 11.50
CA SER A 143 7.78 29.81 10.82
C SER A 143 9.24 29.36 11.02
N LYS A 144 10.05 29.44 9.96
CA LYS A 144 11.47 29.08 9.96
C LYS A 144 12.31 30.01 10.87
N THR A 145 11.84 31.24 11.10
CA THR A 145 12.45 32.20 12.00
C THR A 145 12.33 31.80 13.47
N SER A 146 11.28 31.05 13.86
CA SER A 146 11.12 30.53 15.23
C SER A 146 12.08 29.37 15.52
N GLU A 147 12.33 28.48 14.55
CA GLU A 147 13.27 27.36 14.70
C GLU A 147 14.73 27.83 14.83
N ARG A 148 15.12 28.90 14.12
CA ARG A 148 16.47 29.49 14.23
C ARG A 148 16.71 30.17 15.59
N ALA A 149 15.69 30.71 16.24
CA ALA A 149 15.80 31.29 17.56
C ALA A 149 15.98 30.25 18.68
N GLU A 150 15.47 29.02 18.47
CA GLU A 150 15.67 27.89 19.40
C GLU A 150 17.03 27.22 19.23
N GLU A 151 17.59 27.13 18.01
CA GLU A 151 18.92 26.58 17.78
C GLU A 151 20.07 27.50 18.23
N THR A 152 19.88 28.84 18.22
CA THR A 152 20.90 29.81 18.69
C THR A 152 20.98 29.92 20.21
N ASN A 153 19.98 29.45 20.95
CA ASN A 153 19.97 29.45 22.41
C ASN A 153 20.58 28.17 23.04
N GLN A 154 21.01 27.20 22.24
CA GLN A 154 21.64 25.96 22.75
C GLN A 154 23.18 25.97 22.79
N SER A 155 23.85 27.04 22.37
CA SER A 155 25.31 27.08 22.30
C SER A 155 26.04 28.00 23.32
N SER A 156 25.34 28.50 24.34
CA SER A 156 26.04 29.23 25.42
C SER A 156 25.27 29.11 26.75
N THR A 157 25.59 28.09 27.53
CA THR A 157 25.74 28.15 28.99
C THR A 157 25.96 26.74 29.57
N GLU A 158 27.19 26.28 29.61
CA GLU A 158 27.63 25.38 30.69
C GLU A 158 27.95 26.23 31.89
N THR A 159 27.17 26.20 32.93
CA THR A 159 27.59 26.08 34.34
C THR A 159 26.40 26.13 35.29
N SER A 160 26.32 25.07 36.10
CA SER A 160 25.68 24.97 37.43
C SER A 160 24.21 25.41 37.61
N ASN A 161 23.29 24.41 37.76
CA ASN A 161 22.65 24.20 39.07
C ASN A 161 21.79 22.91 39.05
N LYS A 162 22.02 22.08 40.06
CA LYS A 162 21.22 20.90 40.40
C LYS A 162 19.82 21.35 40.87
N ALA A 163 18.79 20.92 40.18
CA ALA A 163 17.48 20.62 40.80
C ALA A 163 16.60 19.84 39.79
N SER A 164 16.21 18.66 40.20
CA SER A 164 15.14 17.76 39.74
C SER A 164 14.13 18.32 38.74
N ASN A 165 14.19 17.81 37.48
CA ASN A 165 13.00 17.59 36.67
C ASN A 165 13.28 16.46 35.67
N ALA A 166 12.36 15.49 35.58
CA ALA A 166 12.43 14.33 34.73
C ALA A 166 12.63 14.76 33.25
N LYS A 167 13.76 14.36 32.63
CA LYS A 167 13.97 14.44 31.19
C LYS A 167 12.91 13.58 30.51
N PRO A 168 12.27 14.03 29.42
CA PRO A 168 11.61 13.10 28.51
C PRO A 168 12.71 12.17 27.97
N GLU A 169 12.56 10.88 28.22
CA GLU A 169 13.45 9.83 27.70
C GLU A 169 13.50 9.97 26.17
N GLN A 170 14.65 10.33 25.65
CA GLN A 170 14.89 10.27 24.20
C GLN A 170 14.74 8.81 23.80
N LYS A 171 13.64 8.47 23.11
CA LYS A 171 13.40 7.14 22.58
C LYS A 171 14.59 6.73 21.73
N THR A 172 15.13 5.55 22.00
CA THR A 172 16.23 4.99 21.22
C THR A 172 15.79 4.79 19.77
N SER A 173 16.72 4.81 18.81
CA SER A 173 16.40 4.53 17.40
C SER A 173 15.69 3.18 17.22
N LEU A 174 15.98 2.23 18.11
CA LEU A 174 15.34 0.93 18.15
C LEU A 174 13.85 1.06 18.53
N GLU A 175 13.51 1.83 19.55
CA GLU A 175 12.11 2.05 19.98
C GLU A 175 11.32 2.92 19.00
N GLN A 176 12.03 3.76 18.23
CA GLN A 176 11.40 4.66 17.26
C GLN A 176 11.02 3.95 15.95
N TYR A 177 11.85 2.99 15.49
CA TYR A 177 11.71 2.35 14.17
C TYR A 177 11.39 0.87 14.23
N THR A 178 11.27 0.28 15.43
CA THR A 178 10.90 -1.13 15.58
C THR A 178 9.86 -1.34 16.67
N THR A 179 9.08 -2.39 16.50
CA THR A 179 8.15 -2.89 17.53
C THR A 179 8.74 -4.14 18.17
N ASN A 180 8.89 -4.14 19.49
CA ASN A 180 9.33 -5.31 20.24
C ASN A 180 8.19 -6.33 20.38
N LEU A 181 8.27 -7.44 19.64
CA LEU A 181 7.22 -8.46 19.64
C LEU A 181 7.15 -9.24 20.95
N ASN A 182 8.27 -9.41 21.68
CA ASN A 182 8.26 -10.07 22.98
C ASN A 182 7.50 -9.22 24.02
N GLU A 183 7.59 -7.90 23.96
CA GLU A 183 6.80 -7.02 24.82
C GLU A 183 5.31 -7.05 24.49
N ARG A 184 4.96 -7.10 23.20
CA ARG A 184 3.57 -7.31 22.77
C ARG A 184 3.04 -8.65 23.25
N ALA A 185 3.86 -9.71 23.22
CA ALA A 185 3.51 -10.99 23.78
C ALA A 185 3.25 -10.91 25.30
N ARG A 186 4.09 -10.18 26.04
CA ARG A 186 3.92 -9.94 27.49
C ARG A 186 2.61 -9.23 27.81
N LYS A 187 2.21 -8.27 26.98
CA LYS A 187 0.94 -7.53 27.12
C LYS A 187 -0.29 -8.34 26.70
N GLY A 188 -0.11 -9.55 26.13
CA GLY A 188 -1.21 -10.39 25.65
C GLY A 188 -1.81 -9.92 24.31
N GLU A 189 -1.14 -9.02 23.60
CA GLU A 189 -1.62 -8.45 22.33
C GLU A 189 -1.44 -9.41 21.15
N ILE A 190 -0.65 -10.49 21.32
CA ILE A 190 -0.37 -11.46 20.25
C ILE A 190 -1.37 -12.62 20.30
N ASP A 191 -1.89 -12.95 19.14
CA ASP A 191 -2.80 -14.07 18.95
C ASP A 191 -2.13 -15.43 19.17
N PRO A 192 -2.89 -16.46 19.58
CA PRO A 192 -2.36 -17.81 19.68
C PRO A 192 -2.02 -18.35 18.29
N LEU A 193 -0.80 -18.87 18.14
CA LEU A 193 -0.39 -19.57 16.92
C LEU A 193 -0.84 -21.03 16.98
N ILE A 194 -1.48 -21.51 15.92
CA ILE A 194 -2.07 -22.84 15.85
C ILE A 194 -1.62 -23.51 14.55
N GLY A 195 -1.13 -24.76 14.67
CA GLY A 195 -0.86 -25.64 13.53
C GLY A 195 0.32 -25.25 12.65
N ARG A 196 1.31 -24.53 13.19
CA ARG A 196 2.52 -24.07 12.46
C ARG A 196 3.83 -24.53 13.15
N GLU A 197 3.79 -25.67 13.81
CA GLU A 197 4.93 -26.21 14.56
C GLU A 197 6.13 -26.51 13.65
N HIS A 198 5.88 -27.03 12.46
CA HIS A 198 6.93 -27.35 11.48
C HIS A 198 7.66 -26.12 10.98
N GLU A 199 6.93 -25.05 10.66
CA GLU A 199 7.53 -23.79 10.22
C GLU A 199 8.36 -23.17 11.34
N ILE A 200 7.87 -23.18 12.58
CA ILE A 200 8.61 -22.67 13.76
C ILE A 200 9.87 -23.49 14.01
N GLU A 201 9.79 -24.82 13.96
CA GLU A 201 10.95 -25.69 14.11
C GLU A 201 11.99 -25.39 13.03
N ARG A 202 11.54 -25.25 11.78
CA ARG A 202 12.41 -24.95 10.65
C ARG A 202 13.08 -23.57 10.77
N ILE A 203 12.32 -22.53 11.17
CA ILE A 203 12.85 -21.18 11.44
C ILE A 203 13.91 -21.26 12.54
N SER A 204 13.60 -21.95 13.63
CA SER A 204 14.51 -22.12 14.76
C SER A 204 15.80 -22.83 14.36
N GLN A 205 15.71 -23.91 13.59
CA GLN A 205 16.89 -24.61 13.03
C GLN A 205 17.76 -23.67 12.19
N ILE A 206 17.15 -22.83 11.34
CA ILE A 206 17.88 -21.90 10.47
C ILE A 206 18.59 -20.84 11.30
N LEU A 207 17.91 -20.23 12.28
CA LEU A 207 18.46 -19.19 13.17
C LEU A 207 19.70 -19.64 13.95
N ILE A 208 19.84 -20.94 14.22
CA ILE A 208 20.96 -21.53 14.97
C ILE A 208 22.15 -21.85 14.06
N ARG A 209 21.98 -21.86 12.74
CA ARG A 209 23.06 -22.21 11.79
C ARG A 209 24.18 -21.19 11.86
N ARG A 210 25.42 -21.66 11.58
CA ARG A 210 26.62 -20.79 11.49
C ARG A 210 26.58 -19.89 10.26
N ARG A 211 26.03 -20.37 9.15
CA ARG A 211 25.91 -19.63 7.88
C ARG A 211 24.50 -19.82 7.34
N LYS A 212 24.00 -18.86 6.53
CA LYS A 212 22.63 -18.85 6.02
C LYS A 212 21.62 -18.96 7.17
N ASN A 213 21.86 -18.18 8.21
CA ASN A 213 21.08 -18.19 9.45
C ASN A 213 19.89 -17.20 9.42
N ASN A 214 19.55 -16.71 8.23
CA ASN A 214 18.41 -15.81 8.04
C ASN A 214 17.28 -16.58 7.32
N PRO A 215 16.19 -16.94 8.00
CA PRO A 215 15.03 -17.53 7.34
C PRO A 215 14.28 -16.50 6.49
N LEU A 216 13.79 -16.92 5.34
CA LEU A 216 12.90 -16.16 4.49
C LEU A 216 11.59 -16.92 4.33
N LEU A 217 10.52 -16.41 4.90
CA LEU A 217 9.18 -16.96 4.76
C LEU A 217 8.61 -16.59 3.39
N VAL A 218 8.32 -17.58 2.56
CA VAL A 218 7.77 -17.39 1.23
C VAL A 218 6.40 -18.06 1.15
N GLY A 219 5.39 -17.31 0.81
CA GLY A 219 4.01 -17.80 0.72
C GLY A 219 3.07 -16.71 0.24
N GLU A 220 1.88 -17.07 -0.20
CA GLU A 220 0.88 -16.11 -0.68
C GLU A 220 0.46 -15.11 0.41
N ALA A 221 -0.18 -14.01 -0.01
CA ALA A 221 -0.72 -13.04 0.93
C ALA A 221 -1.83 -13.68 1.78
N GLY A 222 -1.89 -13.38 3.07
CA GLY A 222 -2.95 -13.88 3.96
C GLY A 222 -2.76 -15.32 4.50
N VAL A 223 -1.66 -16.05 4.15
CA VAL A 223 -1.42 -17.40 4.70
C VAL A 223 -0.87 -17.41 6.13
N GLY A 224 -0.63 -16.25 6.74
CA GLY A 224 -0.22 -16.11 8.14
C GLY A 224 1.29 -16.03 8.38
N LYS A 225 2.08 -15.52 7.43
CA LYS A 225 3.55 -15.35 7.58
C LYS A 225 3.93 -14.52 8.80
N THR A 226 3.28 -13.39 9.00
CA THR A 226 3.52 -12.47 10.13
C THR A 226 3.11 -13.13 11.45
N ALA A 227 1.98 -13.85 11.46
CA ALA A 227 1.49 -14.57 12.64
C ALA A 227 2.46 -15.67 13.13
N ILE A 228 3.21 -16.31 12.23
CA ILE A 228 4.24 -17.29 12.59
C ILE A 228 5.35 -16.61 13.41
N ILE A 229 5.76 -15.41 13.05
CA ILE A 229 6.83 -14.69 13.76
C ILE A 229 6.33 -14.12 15.08
N GLU A 230 5.11 -13.61 15.13
CA GLU A 230 4.46 -13.21 16.37
C GLU A 230 4.32 -14.40 17.33
N GLY A 231 3.91 -15.56 16.79
CA GLY A 231 3.84 -16.81 17.57
C GLY A 231 5.22 -17.27 18.06
N LEU A 232 6.29 -17.13 17.26
CA LEU A 232 7.65 -17.40 17.68
C LEU A 232 8.06 -16.48 18.85
N ALA A 233 7.77 -15.18 18.77
CA ALA A 233 8.04 -14.24 19.86
C ALA A 233 7.28 -14.59 21.13
N LYS A 234 6.04 -15.05 21.02
CA LYS A 234 5.24 -15.55 22.14
C LYS A 234 5.83 -16.82 22.76
N LEU A 235 6.28 -17.78 21.96
CA LEU A 235 6.95 -19.00 22.46
C LEU A 235 8.27 -18.68 23.16
N ILE A 236 9.03 -17.67 22.68
CA ILE A 236 10.23 -17.19 23.34
C ILE A 236 9.87 -16.60 24.72
N TYR A 237 8.85 -15.73 24.77
CA TYR A 237 8.39 -15.14 26.04
C TYR A 237 7.92 -16.19 27.03
N GLU A 238 7.17 -17.21 26.59
CA GLU A 238 6.67 -18.31 27.42
C GLU A 238 7.76 -19.34 27.80
N ASN A 239 9.02 -19.15 27.39
CA ASN A 239 10.13 -20.09 27.56
C ASN A 239 9.88 -21.48 26.92
N LYS A 240 9.01 -21.58 25.95
CA LYS A 240 8.71 -22.80 25.19
C LYS A 240 9.53 -22.95 23.90
N ALA A 241 10.30 -21.93 23.54
CA ALA A 241 11.18 -21.98 22.37
C ALA A 241 12.40 -22.88 22.62
N PRO A 242 13.05 -23.41 21.56
CA PRO A 242 14.30 -24.17 21.69
C PRO A 242 15.37 -23.39 22.45
N LYS A 243 16.12 -24.06 23.34
CA LYS A 243 17.13 -23.46 24.25
C LYS A 243 18.04 -22.40 23.61
N PRO A 244 18.57 -22.57 22.33
CA PRO A 244 19.49 -21.59 21.75
C PRO A 244 18.84 -20.24 21.39
N ILE A 245 17.52 -20.15 21.30
CA ILE A 245 16.78 -18.92 20.95
C ILE A 245 15.88 -18.42 22.09
N THR A 246 15.81 -19.11 23.22
CA THR A 246 14.95 -18.73 24.36
C THR A 246 15.26 -17.33 24.90
N ASN A 247 16.52 -16.90 24.84
CA ASN A 247 16.94 -15.57 25.29
C ASN A 247 17.01 -14.53 24.15
N SER A 248 16.32 -14.78 23.03
CA SER A 248 16.29 -13.86 21.92
C SER A 248 15.11 -12.89 22.02
N THR A 249 15.28 -11.69 21.45
CA THR A 249 14.20 -10.70 21.33
C THR A 249 13.94 -10.43 19.85
N VAL A 250 12.69 -10.51 19.44
CA VAL A 250 12.27 -10.27 18.06
C VAL A 250 11.78 -8.84 17.94
N TYR A 251 12.42 -8.09 17.04
CA TYR A 251 12.09 -6.71 16.70
C TYR A 251 11.51 -6.67 15.29
N SER A 252 10.26 -6.25 15.16
CA SER A 252 9.62 -6.03 13.85
C SER A 252 9.96 -4.64 13.34
N LEU A 253 10.55 -4.53 12.16
CA LEU A 253 10.89 -3.27 11.53
C LEU A 253 9.64 -2.56 11.03
N ASP A 254 9.45 -1.30 11.42
CA ASP A 254 8.43 -0.44 10.86
C ASP A 254 9.03 0.40 9.72
N MET A 255 8.74 -0.04 8.49
CA MET A 255 9.19 0.65 7.28
C MET A 255 8.56 2.03 7.12
N GLY A 256 7.31 2.18 7.55
CA GLY A 256 6.60 3.46 7.48
C GLY A 256 7.32 4.52 8.30
N SER A 257 7.61 4.23 9.56
CA SER A 257 8.34 5.13 10.47
C SER A 257 9.77 5.41 10.01
N LEU A 258 10.44 4.43 9.39
CA LEU A 258 11.81 4.59 8.91
C LEU A 258 11.89 5.55 7.73
N VAL A 259 10.90 5.54 6.84
CA VAL A 259 10.83 6.37 5.62
C VAL A 259 10.14 7.71 5.90
N ALA A 260 9.23 7.78 6.86
CA ALA A 260 8.49 9.01 7.17
C ALA A 260 9.43 10.19 7.45
N GLY A 261 9.22 11.32 6.74
CA GLY A 261 10.01 12.54 6.90
C GLY A 261 11.45 12.49 6.36
N THR A 262 11.87 11.43 5.68
CA THR A 262 13.17 11.42 4.98
C THR A 262 13.04 12.17 3.65
N LYS A 263 13.77 13.28 3.52
CA LYS A 263 13.81 14.08 2.27
C LYS A 263 14.88 13.58 1.30
N TYR A 264 15.94 12.98 1.83
CA TYR A 264 17.10 12.53 1.07
C TYR A 264 17.46 11.08 1.39
N ARG A 265 18.02 10.40 0.42
CA ARG A 265 18.57 9.03 0.56
C ARG A 265 19.49 8.89 1.79
N GLY A 266 20.31 9.93 2.08
CA GLY A 266 21.23 9.93 3.20
C GLY A 266 20.56 9.88 4.59
N ASP A 267 19.36 10.41 4.73
CA ASP A 267 18.63 10.40 6.02
C ASP A 267 18.14 9.00 6.35
N PHE A 268 17.55 8.32 5.38
CA PHE A 268 17.16 6.91 5.51
C PHE A 268 18.37 6.02 5.84
N GLU A 269 19.48 6.20 5.11
CA GLU A 269 20.71 5.45 5.36
C GLU A 269 21.26 5.69 6.77
N LYS A 270 21.24 6.93 7.27
CA LYS A 270 21.66 7.27 8.64
C LYS A 270 20.78 6.60 9.69
N ARG A 271 19.44 6.67 9.52
CA ARG A 271 18.48 6.03 10.43
C ARG A 271 18.68 4.51 10.48
N LEU A 272 18.76 3.87 9.31
CA LEU A 272 18.99 2.43 9.22
C LEU A 272 20.34 2.02 9.83
N LYS A 273 21.43 2.78 9.61
CA LYS A 273 22.74 2.54 10.24
C LYS A 273 22.67 2.69 11.76
N SER A 274 21.98 3.71 12.28
CA SER A 274 21.76 3.91 13.71
C SER A 274 21.01 2.72 14.33
N LEU A 275 19.88 2.34 13.75
CA LEU A 275 19.08 1.19 14.15
C LEU A 275 19.93 -0.10 14.21
N ILE A 276 20.69 -0.37 13.16
CA ILE A 276 21.56 -1.54 13.07
C ILE A 276 22.65 -1.51 14.15
N SER A 277 23.22 -0.33 14.43
CA SER A 277 24.25 -0.20 15.46
C SER A 277 23.71 -0.50 16.86
N GLU A 278 22.45 -0.14 17.12
CA GLU A 278 21.76 -0.46 18.37
C GLU A 278 21.39 -1.95 18.46
N LEU A 279 20.87 -2.54 17.38
CA LEU A 279 20.58 -3.98 17.32
C LEU A 279 21.82 -4.84 17.59
N LYS A 280 23.01 -4.43 17.11
CA LYS A 280 24.28 -5.14 17.38
C LYS A 280 24.66 -5.14 18.86
N LYS A 281 24.28 -4.14 19.62
CA LYS A 281 24.56 -4.05 21.07
C LYS A 281 23.64 -5.00 21.87
N GLN A 282 22.50 -5.36 21.29
CA GLN A 282 21.52 -6.25 21.92
C GLN A 282 21.89 -7.72 21.66
N LYS A 283 22.35 -8.44 22.68
CA LYS A 283 22.62 -9.88 22.57
C LYS A 283 21.34 -10.66 22.28
N GLY A 284 21.35 -11.44 21.19
CA GLY A 284 20.19 -12.27 20.84
C GLY A 284 19.09 -11.54 20.07
N ALA A 285 19.31 -10.31 19.61
CA ALA A 285 18.34 -9.61 18.78
C ALA A 285 18.11 -10.32 17.44
N ILE A 286 16.85 -10.42 17.05
CA ILE A 286 16.38 -10.94 15.76
C ILE A 286 15.56 -9.83 15.12
N LEU A 287 15.96 -9.37 13.93
CA LEU A 287 15.22 -8.37 13.17
C LEU A 287 14.23 -9.08 12.25
N PHE A 288 12.96 -8.79 12.39
CA PHE A 288 11.92 -9.23 11.45
C PHE A 288 11.58 -8.09 10.49
N ILE A 289 11.59 -8.40 9.21
CA ILE A 289 11.24 -7.48 8.12
C ILE A 289 10.10 -8.10 7.34
N ASP A 290 8.91 -7.58 7.54
CA ASP A 290 7.76 -7.97 6.74
C ASP A 290 7.84 -7.35 5.35
N GLU A 291 7.37 -8.06 4.34
CA GLU A 291 7.46 -7.63 2.94
C GLU A 291 8.87 -7.14 2.55
N ILE A 292 9.91 -7.91 2.88
CA ILE A 292 11.33 -7.54 2.69
C ILE A 292 11.66 -7.13 1.25
N HIS A 293 10.86 -7.52 0.28
CA HIS A 293 10.98 -7.12 -1.11
C HIS A 293 10.81 -5.60 -1.30
N THR A 294 10.07 -4.93 -0.43
CA THR A 294 9.91 -3.46 -0.48
C THR A 294 11.21 -2.72 -0.25
N ILE A 295 12.11 -3.29 0.56
CA ILE A 295 13.44 -2.73 0.81
C ILE A 295 14.42 -3.02 -0.34
N ILE A 296 14.24 -4.16 -1.00
CA ILE A 296 15.19 -4.69 -1.99
C ILE A 296 14.80 -4.27 -3.40
N GLY A 297 13.51 -4.27 -3.72
CA GLY A 297 12.98 -4.05 -5.07
C GLY A 297 12.64 -2.61 -5.41
N ALA A 298 12.59 -1.74 -4.43
CA ALA A 298 12.26 -0.34 -4.60
C ALA A 298 13.25 0.43 -5.54
N GLY A 299 14.26 -0.22 -6.11
CA GLY A 299 15.33 0.35 -6.93
C GLY A 299 15.16 0.38 -8.45
N SER A 300 14.13 -0.26 -9.03
CA SER A 300 14.17 -0.52 -10.47
C SER A 300 13.22 0.32 -11.36
N ALA A 301 12.25 1.05 -10.81
CA ALA A 301 11.19 1.66 -11.63
C ALA A 301 11.11 3.20 -11.63
N SER A 302 11.76 3.90 -10.73
CA SER A 302 11.83 5.38 -10.76
C SER A 302 13.13 5.87 -10.15
N GLY A 303 13.87 6.69 -10.85
CA GLY A 303 15.24 7.15 -10.56
C GLY A 303 15.57 7.76 -9.19
N SER A 304 14.82 7.44 -8.14
CA SER A 304 15.04 7.95 -6.77
C SER A 304 14.88 6.88 -5.71
N VAL A 305 15.24 5.63 -5.96
CA VAL A 305 14.89 4.54 -5.07
C VAL A 305 16.03 4.12 -4.14
N MET A 306 15.65 4.00 -2.89
CA MET A 306 16.44 3.62 -1.73
C MET A 306 16.98 2.19 -1.88
N ASP A 307 18.24 2.06 -2.27
CA ASP A 307 18.90 0.75 -2.31
C ASP A 307 19.40 0.37 -0.90
N ALA A 308 18.43 0.13 0.00
CA ALA A 308 18.70 -0.36 1.36
C ALA A 308 19.31 -1.77 1.34
N ALA A 309 19.14 -2.50 0.25
CA ALA A 309 19.76 -3.80 0.04
C ALA A 309 21.29 -3.74 0.18
N ASN A 310 21.92 -2.68 -0.34
CA ASN A 310 23.38 -2.52 -0.25
C ASN A 310 23.87 -2.27 1.18
N LEU A 311 23.03 -1.74 2.06
CA LEU A 311 23.35 -1.57 3.48
C LEU A 311 23.13 -2.87 4.27
N LEU A 312 22.11 -3.65 3.92
CA LEU A 312 21.81 -4.92 4.59
C LEU A 312 22.77 -6.05 4.17
N LYS A 313 23.21 -6.10 2.90
CA LYS A 313 24.10 -7.15 2.37
C LYS A 313 25.37 -7.40 3.22
N PRO A 314 26.16 -6.37 3.62
CA PRO A 314 27.34 -6.59 4.45
C PRO A 314 27.01 -7.12 5.84
N LEU A 315 25.87 -6.69 6.41
CA LEU A 315 25.44 -7.03 7.76
C LEU A 315 24.95 -8.47 7.88
N LEU A 316 24.14 -8.89 6.91
CA LEU A 316 23.70 -10.28 6.79
C LEU A 316 24.87 -11.21 6.46
N SER A 317 25.92 -10.68 5.78
CA SER A 317 27.14 -11.43 5.45
C SER A 317 28.02 -11.70 6.64
N SER A 318 28.14 -10.74 7.55
CA SER A 318 28.98 -10.85 8.74
C SER A 318 28.38 -11.76 9.81
N GLY A 319 27.09 -12.15 9.70
CA GLY A 319 26.38 -12.93 10.70
C GLY A 319 26.20 -12.19 12.04
N GLN A 320 26.44 -10.89 12.08
CA GLN A 320 26.34 -10.06 13.29
C GLN A 320 24.90 -9.79 13.71
N ILE A 321 23.96 -9.88 12.75
CA ILE A 321 22.53 -9.71 12.98
C ILE A 321 21.82 -10.91 12.38
N ARG A 322 20.85 -11.45 13.09
CA ARG A 322 19.91 -12.44 12.59
C ARG A 322 18.71 -11.71 12.04
N CYS A 323 18.30 -12.04 10.81
CA CYS A 323 17.17 -11.42 10.15
C CYS A 323 16.18 -12.49 9.71
N ILE A 324 14.91 -12.24 9.92
CA ILE A 324 13.82 -13.01 9.36
C ILE A 324 13.11 -12.11 8.35
N GLY A 325 12.95 -12.59 7.12
CA GLY A 325 12.19 -11.87 6.10
C GLY A 325 10.89 -12.60 5.76
N SER A 326 9.89 -11.87 5.29
CA SER A 326 8.70 -12.43 4.65
C SER A 326 8.53 -11.86 3.24
N THR A 327 7.98 -12.64 2.33
CA THR A 327 7.68 -12.21 0.95
C THR A 327 6.65 -13.14 0.32
N THR A 328 6.11 -12.76 -0.85
CA THR A 328 5.26 -13.67 -1.63
C THR A 328 6.08 -14.51 -2.63
N PHE A 329 5.45 -15.51 -3.25
CA PHE A 329 6.12 -16.30 -4.27
C PHE A 329 6.48 -15.47 -5.51
N GLN A 330 5.63 -14.52 -5.86
CA GLN A 330 5.84 -13.65 -7.02
C GLN A 330 7.06 -12.75 -6.83
N GLU A 331 7.14 -12.04 -5.72
CA GLU A 331 8.26 -11.15 -5.41
C GLU A 331 9.56 -11.93 -5.15
N PHE A 332 9.46 -13.12 -4.56
CA PHE A 332 10.63 -13.99 -4.40
C PHE A 332 11.29 -14.29 -5.73
N ARG A 333 10.52 -14.72 -6.74
CA ARG A 333 11.02 -14.97 -8.10
C ARG A 333 11.50 -13.71 -8.79
N GLY A 334 10.73 -12.61 -8.68
CA GLY A 334 11.03 -11.35 -9.36
C GLY A 334 12.28 -10.65 -8.84
N ILE A 335 12.55 -10.70 -7.54
CA ILE A 335 13.54 -9.88 -6.85
C ILE A 335 14.67 -10.72 -6.25
N PHE A 336 14.34 -11.71 -5.40
CA PHE A 336 15.36 -12.48 -4.68
C PHE A 336 16.15 -13.44 -5.56
N GLU A 337 15.53 -14.11 -6.52
CA GLU A 337 16.23 -15.02 -7.45
C GLU A 337 17.17 -14.24 -8.38
N ARG A 338 16.85 -12.98 -8.70
CA ARG A 338 17.70 -12.10 -9.51
C ARG A 338 18.92 -11.60 -8.72
N ASP A 339 18.79 -11.37 -7.41
CA ASP A 339 19.91 -10.96 -6.56
C ASP A 339 20.58 -12.15 -5.87
N HIS A 340 21.51 -12.77 -6.56
CA HIS A 340 22.27 -13.92 -6.05
C HIS A 340 23.01 -13.65 -4.73
N ALA A 341 23.35 -12.40 -4.43
CA ALA A 341 24.04 -12.04 -3.20
C ALA A 341 23.11 -12.15 -1.99
N LEU A 342 21.86 -11.72 -2.12
CA LEU A 342 20.83 -11.88 -1.10
C LEU A 342 20.33 -13.32 -0.99
N ALA A 343 20.05 -13.98 -2.10
CA ALA A 343 19.61 -15.37 -2.14
C ALA A 343 20.56 -16.32 -1.38
N ARG A 344 21.88 -16.06 -1.44
CA ARG A 344 22.89 -16.84 -0.70
C ARG A 344 22.89 -16.60 0.81
N ARG A 345 22.24 -15.53 1.31
CA ARG A 345 22.21 -15.16 2.73
C ARG A 345 20.95 -15.61 3.46
N PHE A 346 19.89 -15.80 2.70
CA PHE A 346 18.62 -16.29 3.21
C PHE A 346 18.42 -17.77 2.94
N GLN A 347 17.68 -18.43 3.81
CA GLN A 347 17.19 -19.78 3.63
C GLN A 347 15.68 -19.76 3.50
N LYS A 348 15.17 -20.18 2.35
CA LYS A 348 13.75 -20.23 2.06
C LYS A 348 13.03 -21.20 2.99
N VAL A 349 11.87 -20.77 3.49
CA VAL A 349 10.88 -21.55 4.23
C VAL A 349 9.53 -21.31 3.56
N ASP A 350 8.98 -22.35 2.93
CA ASP A 350 7.70 -22.25 2.27
C ASP A 350 6.57 -22.27 3.31
N VAL A 351 5.68 -21.28 3.22
CA VAL A 351 4.48 -21.18 4.04
C VAL A 351 3.27 -21.41 3.14
N LEU A 352 2.75 -22.62 3.21
CA LEU A 352 1.61 -23.02 2.39
C LEU A 352 0.29 -22.59 3.01
N GLU A 353 -0.74 -22.48 2.18
CA GLU A 353 -2.12 -22.27 2.62
C GLU A 353 -2.55 -23.43 3.54
N PRO A 354 -3.12 -23.14 4.71
CA PRO A 354 -3.62 -24.18 5.61
C PRO A 354 -4.85 -24.87 5.01
N SER A 355 -5.04 -26.14 5.34
CA SER A 355 -6.26 -26.85 4.97
C SER A 355 -7.49 -26.27 5.69
N VAL A 356 -8.68 -26.60 5.20
CA VAL A 356 -9.95 -26.19 5.81
C VAL A 356 -10.05 -26.63 7.28
N ASP A 357 -9.59 -27.85 7.59
CA ASP A 357 -9.60 -28.35 8.97
C ASP A 357 -8.58 -27.62 9.86
N GLN A 358 -7.38 -27.32 9.36
CA GLN A 358 -6.41 -26.48 10.06
C GLN A 358 -6.94 -25.06 10.27
N THR A 359 -7.60 -24.50 9.27
CA THR A 359 -8.24 -23.17 9.37
C THR A 359 -9.34 -23.19 10.44
N TYR A 360 -10.15 -24.24 10.51
CA TYR A 360 -11.17 -24.36 11.57
C TYR A 360 -10.52 -24.36 12.97
N GLU A 361 -9.41 -25.07 13.20
CA GLU A 361 -8.71 -25.02 14.49
C GLU A 361 -8.11 -23.63 14.78
N ILE A 362 -7.61 -22.91 13.75
CA ILE A 362 -7.15 -21.52 13.90
C ILE A 362 -8.32 -20.63 14.34
N LEU A 363 -9.46 -20.69 13.66
CA LEU A 363 -10.64 -19.91 14.00
C LEU A 363 -11.14 -20.22 15.42
N LYS A 364 -11.07 -21.48 15.83
CA LYS A 364 -11.44 -21.91 17.18
C LYS A 364 -10.51 -21.34 18.26
N GLY A 365 -9.23 -21.22 17.97
CA GLY A 365 -8.28 -20.57 18.87
C GLY A 365 -8.42 -19.06 18.95
N LEU A 366 -8.85 -18.42 17.87
CA LEU A 366 -9.09 -16.98 17.83
C LEU A 366 -10.49 -16.59 18.35
N LYS A 367 -11.37 -17.56 18.50
CA LYS A 367 -12.79 -17.38 18.87
C LYS A 367 -12.99 -16.45 20.06
N SER A 368 -12.28 -16.68 21.16
CA SER A 368 -12.44 -15.88 22.39
C SER A 368 -12.17 -14.39 22.14
N LYS A 369 -11.14 -14.06 21.37
CA LYS A 369 -10.79 -12.67 21.07
C LYS A 369 -11.87 -11.97 20.24
N PHE A 370 -12.42 -12.66 19.25
CA PHE A 370 -13.56 -12.13 18.45
C PHE A 370 -14.83 -12.01 19.29
N GLU A 371 -15.10 -12.98 20.18
CA GLU A 371 -16.24 -12.94 21.10
C GLU A 371 -16.13 -11.75 22.07
N ASP A 372 -14.95 -11.49 22.61
CA ASP A 372 -14.68 -10.36 23.50
C ASP A 372 -14.77 -9.02 22.76
N HIS A 373 -14.24 -8.95 21.53
CA HIS A 373 -14.27 -7.73 20.72
C HIS A 373 -15.70 -7.35 20.30
N HIS A 374 -16.46 -8.32 19.78
CA HIS A 374 -17.82 -8.05 19.28
C HIS A 374 -18.90 -8.20 20.36
N GLN A 375 -18.57 -8.74 21.53
CA GLN A 375 -19.52 -9.09 22.61
C GLN A 375 -20.66 -10.04 22.15
N LEU A 376 -20.28 -11.00 21.33
CA LEU A 376 -21.15 -12.00 20.72
C LEU A 376 -20.54 -13.38 20.93
N LYS A 377 -21.33 -14.44 20.73
CA LYS A 377 -20.81 -15.81 20.73
C LYS A 377 -20.86 -16.40 19.33
N TYR A 378 -19.83 -17.16 18.96
CA TYR A 378 -19.80 -17.87 17.69
C TYR A 378 -20.04 -19.35 17.91
N THR A 379 -20.95 -19.95 17.12
CA THR A 379 -21.18 -21.38 17.17
C THR A 379 -20.05 -22.15 16.46
N SER A 380 -19.77 -23.39 16.87
CA SER A 380 -18.80 -24.24 16.19
C SER A 380 -19.20 -24.51 14.72
N ARG A 381 -20.50 -24.52 14.42
CA ARG A 381 -21.00 -24.62 13.04
C ARG A 381 -20.68 -23.37 12.21
N ALA A 382 -20.76 -22.18 12.82
CA ALA A 382 -20.38 -20.93 12.15
C ALA A 382 -18.88 -20.90 11.82
N LEU A 383 -18.02 -21.29 12.76
CA LEU A 383 -16.57 -21.37 12.53
C LEU A 383 -16.22 -22.34 11.39
N ARG A 384 -16.81 -23.55 11.43
CA ARG A 384 -16.59 -24.53 10.36
C ARG A 384 -17.17 -24.06 9.04
N GLY A 385 -18.36 -23.43 9.06
CA GLY A 385 -18.98 -22.80 7.89
C GLY A 385 -18.10 -21.72 7.28
N ALA A 386 -17.52 -20.84 8.10
CA ALA A 386 -16.60 -19.81 7.64
C ALA A 386 -15.37 -20.40 6.90
N ALA A 387 -14.75 -21.45 7.44
CA ALA A 387 -13.61 -22.12 6.80
C ALA A 387 -14.02 -22.82 5.47
N VAL A 388 -15.10 -23.63 5.47
CA VAL A 388 -15.52 -24.41 4.31
C VAL A 388 -16.06 -23.53 3.19
N LEU A 389 -16.92 -22.56 3.53
CA LEU A 389 -17.62 -21.75 2.53
C LEU A 389 -16.72 -20.64 1.97
N SER A 390 -15.77 -20.12 2.76
CA SER A 390 -14.78 -19.18 2.23
C SER A 390 -13.84 -19.85 1.22
N ASP A 391 -13.43 -21.08 1.50
CA ASP A 391 -12.60 -21.85 0.59
C ASP A 391 -13.33 -22.14 -0.74
N LYS A 392 -14.63 -22.44 -0.64
CA LYS A 392 -15.47 -22.80 -1.79
C LYS A 392 -15.83 -21.60 -2.68
N HIS A 393 -16.12 -20.44 -2.10
CA HIS A 393 -16.77 -19.31 -2.79
C HIS A 393 -15.87 -18.08 -2.94
N ILE A 394 -14.76 -17.96 -2.19
CA ILE A 394 -13.82 -16.87 -2.27
C ILE A 394 -12.47 -17.41 -2.78
N THR A 395 -12.22 -17.23 -4.07
CA THR A 395 -11.06 -17.79 -4.77
C THR A 395 -9.91 -16.81 -4.98
N ASP A 396 -10.17 -15.51 -4.78
CA ASP A 396 -9.20 -14.42 -4.95
C ASP A 396 -8.29 -14.19 -3.73
N ARG A 397 -8.57 -14.88 -2.61
CA ARG A 397 -7.82 -14.80 -1.35
C ARG A 397 -7.51 -16.17 -0.79
N PHE A 398 -6.56 -16.24 0.14
CA PHE A 398 -6.09 -17.49 0.75
C PHE A 398 -6.58 -17.65 2.19
N LEU A 399 -6.70 -18.91 2.63
CA LEU A 399 -6.90 -19.25 4.03
C LEU A 399 -5.60 -18.97 4.84
N PRO A 400 -5.69 -18.62 6.14
CA PRO A 400 -6.90 -18.47 6.94
C PRO A 400 -7.53 -17.07 6.84
N ASP A 401 -6.88 -16.10 6.22
CA ASP A 401 -7.23 -14.68 6.22
C ASP A 401 -8.68 -14.44 5.77
N LYS A 402 -9.08 -14.99 4.61
CA LYS A 402 -10.47 -14.88 4.12
C LYS A 402 -11.53 -15.43 5.08
N ALA A 403 -11.19 -16.46 5.86
CA ALA A 403 -12.12 -17.03 6.83
C ALA A 403 -12.18 -16.21 8.13
N ILE A 404 -11.07 -15.59 8.52
CA ILE A 404 -10.97 -14.65 9.64
C ILE A 404 -11.80 -13.40 9.35
N ASP A 405 -11.63 -12.81 8.16
CA ASP A 405 -12.38 -11.64 7.72
C ASP A 405 -13.89 -11.88 7.74
N ILE A 406 -14.36 -13.06 7.31
CA ILE A 406 -15.78 -13.42 7.34
C ILE A 406 -16.32 -13.45 8.78
N LEU A 407 -15.56 -13.99 9.74
CA LEU A 407 -15.96 -13.99 11.13
C LEU A 407 -16.06 -12.59 11.71
N ASP A 408 -15.06 -11.76 11.40
CA ASP A 408 -15.01 -10.37 11.85
C ASP A 408 -16.17 -9.56 11.24
N GLU A 409 -16.42 -9.68 9.93
CA GLU A 409 -17.54 -9.00 9.26
C GLU A 409 -18.89 -9.50 9.77
N ALA A 410 -19.04 -10.79 10.07
CA ALA A 410 -20.25 -11.32 10.65
C ALA A 410 -20.53 -10.73 12.04
N GLY A 411 -19.51 -10.61 12.89
CA GLY A 411 -19.59 -9.93 14.17
C GLY A 411 -19.95 -8.45 14.04
N ALA A 412 -19.26 -7.74 13.17
CA ALA A 412 -19.49 -6.32 12.90
C ALA A 412 -20.90 -6.07 12.36
N SER A 413 -21.39 -6.91 11.45
CA SER A 413 -22.75 -6.77 10.89
C SER A 413 -23.83 -6.87 11.97
N GLN A 414 -23.68 -7.79 12.96
CA GLN A 414 -24.62 -7.90 14.07
C GLN A 414 -24.60 -6.66 14.99
N ARG A 415 -23.44 -6.01 15.17
CA ARG A 415 -23.35 -4.79 15.97
C ARG A 415 -24.04 -3.59 15.33
N LEU A 416 -24.11 -3.54 14.01
CA LEU A 416 -24.77 -2.46 13.25
C LEU A 416 -26.30 -2.59 13.24
N LEU A 417 -26.85 -3.76 13.60
CA LEU A 417 -28.29 -3.93 13.65
C LEU A 417 -28.93 -3.15 14.81
N PRO A 418 -30.19 -2.68 14.67
CA PRO A 418 -30.94 -2.13 15.78
C PRO A 418 -31.07 -3.14 16.93
N ASP A 419 -31.13 -2.67 18.18
CA ASP A 419 -31.08 -3.53 19.39
C ASP A 419 -32.13 -4.65 19.39
N TYR A 420 -33.31 -4.41 18.85
CA TYR A 420 -34.38 -5.41 18.74
C TYR A 420 -34.11 -6.53 17.72
N LYS A 421 -33.12 -6.34 16.83
CA LYS A 421 -32.69 -7.36 15.83
C LYS A 421 -31.36 -8.00 16.17
N LYS A 422 -30.62 -7.47 17.14
CA LYS A 422 -29.31 -8.01 17.53
C LYS A 422 -29.42 -9.41 18.09
N LYS A 423 -28.67 -10.33 17.52
CA LYS A 423 -28.51 -11.67 18.04
C LYS A 423 -27.30 -11.71 18.98
N LYS A 424 -27.39 -12.44 20.07
CA LYS A 424 -26.23 -12.70 20.96
C LYS A 424 -25.29 -13.79 20.43
N THR A 425 -25.71 -14.50 19.38
CA THR A 425 -24.96 -15.64 18.85
C THR A 425 -24.98 -15.61 17.33
N VAL A 426 -23.80 -15.69 16.72
CA VAL A 426 -23.60 -15.80 15.27
C VAL A 426 -23.70 -17.28 14.88
N GLY A 427 -24.62 -17.60 13.98
CA GLY A 427 -24.86 -18.93 13.45
C GLY A 427 -24.33 -19.10 12.01
N ILE A 428 -24.54 -20.28 11.46
CA ILE A 428 -24.12 -20.58 10.08
C ILE A 428 -24.84 -19.70 9.05
N ASN A 429 -26.11 -19.39 9.27
CA ASN A 429 -26.89 -18.55 8.33
C ASN A 429 -26.34 -17.12 8.26
N ASP A 430 -25.80 -16.61 9.36
CA ASP A 430 -25.18 -15.27 9.38
C ASP A 430 -23.87 -15.28 8.54
N ILE A 431 -23.11 -16.36 8.61
CA ILE A 431 -21.90 -16.57 7.78
C ILE A 431 -22.27 -16.70 6.30
N GLU A 432 -23.31 -17.50 5.98
CA GLU A 432 -23.81 -17.68 4.61
C GLU A 432 -24.25 -16.35 4.01
N HIS A 433 -24.92 -15.51 4.79
CA HIS A 433 -25.34 -14.17 4.37
C HIS A 433 -24.12 -13.27 4.02
N ILE A 434 -23.09 -13.26 4.86
CA ILE A 434 -21.87 -12.48 4.62
C ILE A 434 -21.14 -12.97 3.37
N ILE A 435 -20.98 -14.29 3.22
CA ILE A 435 -20.31 -14.87 2.06
C ILE A 435 -21.09 -14.56 0.78
N ALA A 436 -22.44 -14.66 0.80
CA ALA A 436 -23.27 -14.31 -0.33
C ALA A 436 -23.04 -12.86 -0.77
N LYS A 437 -22.89 -11.95 0.20
CA LYS A 437 -22.63 -10.53 -0.06
C LYS A 437 -21.22 -10.30 -0.62
N ILE A 438 -20.19 -10.92 -0.04
CA ILE A 438 -18.79 -10.77 -0.50
C ILE A 438 -18.61 -11.38 -1.88
N ALA A 439 -19.03 -12.64 -2.06
CA ALA A 439 -18.90 -13.38 -3.32
C ALA A 439 -19.92 -12.96 -4.39
N ARG A 440 -20.87 -12.05 -4.06
CA ARG A 440 -21.94 -11.57 -4.94
C ARG A 440 -22.79 -12.67 -5.54
N ILE A 441 -23.07 -13.71 -4.77
CA ILE A 441 -23.89 -14.85 -5.16
C ILE A 441 -25.20 -14.90 -4.35
N PRO A 442 -26.28 -15.49 -4.88
CA PRO A 442 -27.52 -15.63 -4.13
C PRO A 442 -27.34 -16.48 -2.86
N GLU A 443 -27.92 -16.07 -1.73
CA GLU A 443 -27.85 -16.80 -0.45
C GLU A 443 -28.25 -18.27 -0.55
N LYS A 444 -29.27 -18.57 -1.34
CA LYS A 444 -29.74 -19.95 -1.59
C LYS A 444 -28.67 -20.85 -2.22
N SER A 445 -27.73 -20.24 -2.96
CA SER A 445 -26.62 -20.98 -3.59
C SER A 445 -25.52 -21.34 -2.59
N VAL A 446 -25.38 -20.57 -1.51
CA VAL A 446 -24.40 -20.83 -0.44
C VAL A 446 -24.88 -21.96 0.47
N SER A 447 -26.18 -21.98 0.80
CA SER A 447 -26.77 -22.90 1.77
C SER A 447 -27.14 -24.29 1.22
N SER A 448 -27.34 -24.41 -0.11
CA SER A 448 -27.74 -25.68 -0.69
C SER A 448 -26.57 -26.66 -0.86
N SER A 449 -26.85 -27.94 -0.58
CA SER A 449 -25.84 -28.98 -0.83
C SER A 449 -25.64 -29.17 -2.34
N ASP A 450 -24.38 -29.32 -2.76
CA ASP A 450 -24.01 -29.54 -4.17
C ASP A 450 -24.81 -30.70 -4.82
N LYS A 451 -25.17 -31.73 -4.04
CA LYS A 451 -25.94 -32.87 -4.51
C LYS A 451 -27.34 -32.49 -4.99
N VAL A 452 -28.04 -31.61 -4.25
CA VAL A 452 -29.38 -31.15 -4.61
C VAL A 452 -29.34 -30.24 -5.84
N GLN A 453 -28.39 -29.31 -5.88
CA GLN A 453 -28.23 -28.43 -7.04
C GLN A 453 -27.87 -29.21 -8.31
N LEU A 454 -27.00 -30.21 -8.23
CA LEU A 454 -26.62 -31.04 -9.35
C LEU A 454 -27.77 -32.01 -9.78
N ALA A 455 -28.59 -32.48 -8.84
CA ALA A 455 -29.73 -33.33 -9.20
C ALA A 455 -30.68 -32.62 -10.15
N ASP A 456 -31.04 -31.36 -9.83
CA ASP A 456 -32.04 -30.58 -10.58
C ASP A 456 -31.41 -29.65 -11.65
N LEU A 457 -30.11 -29.73 -11.89
CA LEU A 457 -29.37 -28.83 -12.80
C LEU A 457 -29.99 -28.76 -14.19
N ALA A 458 -30.32 -29.93 -14.79
CA ALA A 458 -30.92 -29.98 -16.12
C ALA A 458 -32.30 -29.34 -16.17
N ASN A 459 -33.14 -29.61 -15.17
CA ASN A 459 -34.50 -29.07 -15.09
C ASN A 459 -34.46 -27.54 -14.90
N ASN A 460 -33.60 -27.05 -14.00
CA ASN A 460 -33.45 -25.62 -13.74
C ASN A 460 -32.96 -24.86 -14.98
N LEU A 461 -32.04 -25.44 -15.75
CA LEU A 461 -31.56 -24.84 -17.01
C LEU A 461 -32.65 -24.83 -18.07
N LYS A 462 -33.44 -25.92 -18.21
CA LYS A 462 -34.53 -26.01 -19.18
C LYS A 462 -35.69 -25.06 -18.89
N MET A 463 -35.89 -24.68 -17.62
CA MET A 463 -36.89 -23.68 -17.23
C MET A 463 -36.56 -22.27 -17.72
N VAL A 464 -35.30 -21.97 -17.96
CA VAL A 464 -34.82 -20.62 -18.32
C VAL A 464 -34.37 -20.54 -19.78
N VAL A 465 -33.77 -21.61 -20.31
CA VAL A 465 -33.25 -21.66 -21.68
C VAL A 465 -34.08 -22.66 -22.48
N PHE A 466 -34.89 -22.14 -23.37
CA PHE A 466 -35.85 -22.96 -24.18
C PHE A 466 -35.21 -23.45 -25.48
N GLY A 467 -35.58 -24.66 -25.90
CA GLY A 467 -35.23 -25.22 -27.20
C GLY A 467 -33.77 -25.73 -27.31
N GLN A 468 -33.06 -25.86 -26.18
CA GLN A 468 -31.69 -26.36 -26.15
C GLN A 468 -31.52 -27.63 -25.29
N ASP A 469 -32.57 -28.46 -25.22
CA ASP A 469 -32.65 -29.61 -24.33
C ASP A 469 -31.48 -30.58 -24.51
N LYS A 470 -31.10 -30.92 -25.75
CA LYS A 470 -29.98 -31.83 -26.04
C LYS A 470 -28.63 -31.29 -25.52
N ALA A 471 -28.39 -30.00 -25.71
CA ALA A 471 -27.15 -29.37 -25.24
C ALA A 471 -27.13 -29.30 -23.72
N ILE A 472 -28.24 -28.96 -23.07
CA ILE A 472 -28.39 -28.90 -21.63
C ILE A 472 -28.20 -30.27 -20.98
N ASP A 473 -28.78 -31.33 -21.56
CA ASP A 473 -28.65 -32.70 -21.05
C ASP A 473 -27.21 -33.20 -21.15
N ALA A 474 -26.55 -32.97 -22.29
CA ALA A 474 -25.14 -33.33 -22.47
C ALA A 474 -24.23 -32.58 -21.47
N LEU A 475 -24.45 -31.28 -21.31
CA LEU A 475 -23.71 -30.44 -20.37
C LEU A 475 -23.91 -30.89 -18.92
N SER A 476 -25.15 -31.07 -18.52
CA SER A 476 -25.54 -31.49 -17.16
C SER A 476 -24.96 -32.86 -16.80
N THR A 477 -25.04 -33.81 -17.75
CA THR A 477 -24.46 -35.15 -17.56
C THR A 477 -22.95 -35.10 -17.37
N SER A 478 -22.24 -34.32 -18.18
CA SER A 478 -20.80 -34.17 -18.08
C SER A 478 -20.38 -33.54 -16.74
N ILE A 479 -21.10 -32.53 -16.29
CA ILE A 479 -20.84 -31.87 -14.99
C ILE A 479 -21.12 -32.84 -13.83
N LYS A 480 -22.22 -33.61 -13.87
CA LYS A 480 -22.55 -34.62 -12.86
C LYS A 480 -21.45 -35.69 -12.77
N LEU A 481 -20.99 -36.20 -13.90
CA LEU A 481 -19.88 -37.18 -13.95
C LEU A 481 -18.58 -36.64 -13.39
N ALA A 482 -18.22 -35.41 -13.73
CA ALA A 482 -17.02 -34.76 -13.22
C ALA A 482 -17.07 -34.56 -11.69
N ARG A 483 -18.23 -34.18 -11.14
CA ARG A 483 -18.44 -33.98 -9.71
C ARG A 483 -18.62 -35.30 -8.92
N ALA A 484 -18.93 -36.40 -9.57
CA ALA A 484 -19.04 -37.73 -8.94
C ALA A 484 -17.68 -38.34 -8.55
N GLY A 485 -16.57 -37.62 -8.75
CA GLY A 485 -15.23 -38.09 -8.35
C GLY A 485 -14.58 -39.08 -9.32
N LEU A 486 -15.16 -39.29 -10.50
CA LEU A 486 -14.59 -40.16 -11.55
C LEU A 486 -13.42 -39.53 -12.31
N ARG A 487 -12.90 -38.40 -11.83
CA ARG A 487 -11.90 -37.59 -12.51
C ARG A 487 -10.74 -37.22 -11.57
N GLU A 488 -9.53 -37.04 -12.11
CA GLU A 488 -8.39 -36.52 -11.38
C GLU A 488 -8.66 -35.06 -10.93
N GLY A 489 -8.46 -34.76 -9.64
CA GLY A 489 -8.84 -33.50 -9.01
C GLY A 489 -8.18 -32.23 -9.55
N THR A 490 -7.12 -32.35 -10.32
CA THR A 490 -6.39 -31.21 -10.90
C THR A 490 -6.90 -30.73 -12.26
N LYS A 491 -7.83 -31.47 -12.88
CA LYS A 491 -8.35 -31.15 -14.23
C LYS A 491 -9.63 -30.33 -14.15
N PRO A 492 -9.88 -29.40 -15.12
CA PRO A 492 -11.13 -28.63 -15.17
C PRO A 492 -12.34 -29.56 -15.33
N ILE A 493 -13.52 -29.16 -14.83
CA ILE A 493 -14.77 -29.93 -14.87
C ILE A 493 -15.10 -30.38 -16.29
N GLY A 494 -14.87 -29.53 -17.29
CA GLY A 494 -15.07 -29.85 -18.69
C GLY A 494 -14.69 -28.68 -19.58
N ASN A 495 -14.39 -29.01 -20.83
CA ASN A 495 -14.22 -28.06 -21.92
C ASN A 495 -15.38 -28.30 -22.90
N PHE A 496 -16.22 -27.30 -23.10
CA PHE A 496 -17.43 -27.41 -23.92
C PHE A 496 -17.37 -26.41 -25.07
N LEU A 497 -17.60 -26.87 -26.30
CA LEU A 497 -17.72 -26.05 -27.48
C LEU A 497 -19.19 -25.96 -27.89
N PHE A 498 -19.81 -24.79 -27.78
CA PHE A 498 -21.14 -24.50 -28.26
C PHE A 498 -21.08 -23.94 -29.68
N ALA A 499 -21.41 -24.75 -30.67
CA ALA A 499 -21.50 -24.35 -32.07
C ALA A 499 -22.97 -24.13 -32.50
N GLY A 500 -23.20 -23.07 -33.24
CA GLY A 500 -24.54 -22.75 -33.74
C GLY A 500 -24.71 -21.29 -34.17
N PRO A 501 -25.81 -20.91 -34.85
CA PRO A 501 -26.08 -19.56 -35.30
C PRO A 501 -26.09 -18.53 -34.18
N THR A 502 -26.06 -17.25 -34.53
CA THR A 502 -26.17 -16.17 -33.55
C THR A 502 -27.59 -16.13 -32.99
N GLY A 503 -27.74 -15.81 -31.69
CA GLY A 503 -29.05 -15.63 -31.05
C GLY A 503 -29.71 -16.90 -30.50
N VAL A 504 -29.15 -18.12 -30.71
CA VAL A 504 -29.75 -19.38 -30.24
C VAL A 504 -29.54 -19.67 -28.74
N GLY A 505 -28.98 -18.78 -27.97
CA GLY A 505 -28.87 -18.92 -26.51
C GLY A 505 -27.53 -19.50 -25.99
N LYS A 506 -26.46 -19.63 -26.80
CA LYS A 506 -25.17 -20.19 -26.37
C LYS A 506 -24.59 -19.53 -25.13
N THR A 507 -24.55 -18.19 -25.14
CA THR A 507 -24.05 -17.41 -24.00
C THR A 507 -25.00 -17.45 -22.81
N GLU A 508 -26.29 -17.53 -23.05
CA GLU A 508 -27.28 -17.57 -21.98
C GLU A 508 -27.22 -18.88 -21.19
N VAL A 509 -26.98 -20.02 -21.85
CA VAL A 509 -26.73 -21.30 -21.16
C VAL A 509 -25.55 -21.16 -20.17
N CYS A 510 -24.45 -20.53 -20.58
CA CYS A 510 -23.27 -20.33 -19.71
C CYS A 510 -23.59 -19.40 -18.53
N LYS A 511 -24.32 -18.31 -18.76
CA LYS A 511 -24.72 -17.38 -17.69
C LYS A 511 -25.65 -18.06 -16.67
N GLN A 512 -26.62 -18.81 -17.14
CA GLN A 512 -27.57 -19.50 -16.26
C GLN A 512 -26.89 -20.66 -15.52
N LEU A 513 -25.97 -21.37 -16.17
CA LEU A 513 -25.13 -22.39 -15.53
C LEU A 513 -24.32 -21.81 -14.37
N SER A 514 -23.63 -20.70 -14.60
CA SER A 514 -22.86 -19.98 -13.58
C SER A 514 -23.74 -19.59 -12.38
N ARG A 515 -24.93 -19.06 -12.63
CA ARG A 515 -25.90 -18.68 -11.58
C ARG A 515 -26.38 -19.87 -10.76
N ILE A 516 -26.68 -20.98 -11.42
CA ILE A 516 -27.22 -22.20 -10.76
C ILE A 516 -26.11 -22.86 -9.94
N LEU A 517 -24.88 -22.91 -10.46
CA LEU A 517 -23.74 -23.50 -9.76
C LEU A 517 -23.14 -22.57 -8.68
N GLY A 518 -23.56 -21.30 -8.63
CA GLY A 518 -23.02 -20.31 -7.69
C GLY A 518 -21.53 -20.02 -7.89
N VAL A 519 -21.06 -20.02 -9.16
CA VAL A 519 -19.68 -19.73 -9.53
C VAL A 519 -19.60 -18.46 -10.35
N GLU A 520 -18.51 -17.73 -10.28
CA GLU A 520 -18.29 -16.54 -11.10
C GLU A 520 -18.09 -16.89 -12.57
N LEU A 521 -18.70 -16.10 -13.47
CA LEU A 521 -18.51 -16.23 -14.92
C LEU A 521 -17.53 -15.18 -15.41
N VAL A 522 -16.31 -15.62 -15.72
CA VAL A 522 -15.32 -14.79 -16.42
C VAL A 522 -15.57 -14.90 -17.92
N ARG A 523 -15.80 -13.76 -18.59
CA ARG A 523 -16.09 -13.71 -20.02
C ARG A 523 -15.00 -12.94 -20.75
N PHE A 524 -14.43 -13.57 -21.79
CA PHE A 524 -13.55 -12.92 -22.76
C PHE A 524 -14.24 -12.88 -24.12
N ASP A 525 -14.47 -11.68 -24.65
CA ASP A 525 -15.04 -11.51 -25.99
C ASP A 525 -13.90 -11.40 -27.01
N MET A 526 -13.73 -12.45 -27.81
CA MET A 526 -12.61 -12.51 -28.77
C MET A 526 -12.68 -11.44 -29.86
N SER A 527 -13.83 -10.77 -30.05
CA SER A 527 -13.92 -9.62 -30.95
C SER A 527 -13.05 -8.43 -30.50
N GLU A 528 -12.79 -8.32 -29.18
CA GLU A 528 -11.92 -7.28 -28.62
C GLU A 528 -10.43 -7.58 -28.83
N TYR A 529 -10.09 -8.83 -29.21
CA TYR A 529 -8.72 -9.33 -29.36
C TYR A 529 -8.35 -9.67 -30.80
N MET A 530 -9.03 -9.09 -31.78
CA MET A 530 -8.80 -9.36 -33.22
C MET A 530 -7.45 -8.86 -33.72
N GLU A 531 -6.91 -7.80 -33.12
CA GLU A 531 -5.61 -7.22 -33.50
C GLU A 531 -4.44 -7.92 -32.78
N ARG A 532 -3.33 -8.15 -33.49
CA ARG A 532 -2.16 -8.89 -32.98
C ARG A 532 -1.61 -8.36 -31.65
N HIS A 533 -1.62 -7.05 -31.46
CA HIS A 533 -1.12 -6.42 -30.25
C HIS A 533 -2.10 -6.50 -29.07
N THR A 534 -3.39 -6.76 -29.29
CA THR A 534 -4.35 -6.94 -28.20
C THR A 534 -4.29 -8.35 -27.60
N VAL A 535 -3.78 -9.33 -28.33
CA VAL A 535 -3.54 -10.71 -27.82
C VAL A 535 -2.52 -10.71 -26.68
N SER A 536 -1.54 -9.79 -26.69
CA SER A 536 -0.58 -9.65 -25.60
C SER A 536 -1.22 -9.25 -24.26
N ARG A 537 -2.42 -8.68 -24.26
CA ARG A 537 -3.18 -8.42 -23.02
C ARG A 537 -3.68 -9.70 -22.35
N LEU A 538 -3.97 -10.75 -23.13
CA LEU A 538 -4.38 -12.06 -22.58
C LEU A 538 -3.18 -12.89 -22.08
N ILE A 539 -2.09 -12.89 -22.84
CA ILE A 539 -0.96 -13.80 -22.63
C ILE A 539 0.16 -13.14 -21.79
N GLY A 540 0.18 -11.79 -21.75
CA GLY A 540 1.30 -10.99 -21.26
C GLY A 540 2.25 -10.59 -22.39
N ALA A 541 3.07 -9.55 -22.16
CA ALA A 541 4.06 -9.11 -23.13
C ALA A 541 5.22 -10.12 -23.24
N PRO A 542 5.73 -10.40 -24.48
CA PRO A 542 6.89 -11.27 -24.65
C PRO A 542 8.16 -10.67 -24.00
N PRO A 543 9.15 -11.50 -23.64
CA PRO A 543 10.41 -11.04 -23.09
C PRO A 543 11.07 -9.97 -23.97
N GLY A 544 11.45 -8.84 -23.36
CA GLY A 544 12.08 -7.71 -24.04
C GLY A 544 11.15 -6.55 -24.44
N TYR A 545 9.84 -6.66 -24.20
CA TYR A 545 8.90 -5.57 -24.40
C TYR A 545 8.53 -4.91 -23.06
N VAL A 546 8.17 -3.60 -23.13
CA VAL A 546 7.69 -2.85 -21.96
C VAL A 546 6.42 -3.51 -21.42
N GLY A 547 6.41 -3.85 -20.11
CA GLY A 547 5.29 -4.56 -19.48
C GLY A 547 5.44 -6.08 -19.41
N PHE A 548 6.60 -6.66 -19.75
CA PHE A 548 6.87 -8.10 -19.62
C PHE A 548 6.68 -8.62 -18.19
N ASP A 549 6.97 -7.80 -17.17
CA ASP A 549 6.79 -8.14 -15.75
C ASP A 549 5.32 -8.09 -15.29
N GLN A 550 4.42 -7.59 -16.12
CA GLN A 550 2.97 -7.60 -15.87
C GLN A 550 2.38 -8.85 -16.52
N GLY A 551 1.81 -9.73 -15.69
CA GLY A 551 1.07 -10.88 -16.20
C GLY A 551 -0.07 -10.46 -17.13
N GLY A 552 -0.49 -11.35 -18.04
CA GLY A 552 -1.72 -11.16 -18.81
C GLY A 552 -2.96 -11.17 -17.92
N LEU A 553 -4.13 -10.83 -18.52
CA LEU A 553 -5.45 -10.83 -17.87
C LEU A 553 -5.80 -12.20 -17.27
#